data_4cb290f7f52ff6f24aaf0931ff3096f3
#
_entry.id   4cb290f7f52ff6f24aaf0931ff3096f3
#
_cell.length_a   1.000
_cell.length_b   1.000
_cell.length_c   1.000
_cell.angle_alpha   90.00
_cell.angle_beta   90.00
_cell.angle_gamma   90.00
#
_symmetry.space_group_name_H-M   'P 1'
#
loop_
_entity.id
_entity.type
_entity.pdbx_description
1 polymer ?
#
loop_
_entity_poly.entity_id
_entity_poly.type
_entity_poly.pdbx_seq_one_letter_code
_entity_poly.pdbx_strand_id
1 'polypeptide(L)'
;NNLMDNIGGLESARKQVETGRRFQWSYEDPSAAAKGMILERRNARNADYINTVKNTQKWIDSQSDILNELSTYANQIDESEFMAAMNDPAGTVGRTAYAQNLRELQESLVHSLNTQYGDTFIMAGADGRNVPFDLVGGTLYYQGKNVNDAEVMEKLKGQALYVDIGFGMTFYPD
;
A
#
# COMPACT_ATOMS: atom_id res chain seq x y z
N ASN A 1 -65.39 2.59 -13.76
CA ASN A 1 -64.02 3.07 -13.33
C ASN A 1 -62.90 2.11 -13.69
N ASN A 2 -63.25 0.88 -14.18
CA ASN A 2 -62.21 -0.08 -14.57
C ASN A 2 -61.24 0.40 -15.66
N LEU A 3 -61.65 1.36 -16.51
CA LEU A 3 -60.79 1.88 -17.56
C LEU A 3 -59.69 2.78 -17.02
N MET A 4 -59.99 3.65 -16.07
CA MET A 4 -59.01 4.54 -15.42
C MET A 4 -58.03 3.75 -14.55
N ASP A 5 -58.51 2.72 -13.87
CA ASP A 5 -57.66 1.83 -13.05
C ASP A 5 -56.66 1.03 -13.94
N ASN A 6 -57.13 0.57 -15.09
CA ASN A 6 -56.30 -0.15 -16.07
C ASN A 6 -55.28 0.79 -16.75
N ILE A 7 -55.65 2.05 -17.05
CA ILE A 7 -54.68 3.02 -17.59
C ILE A 7 -53.61 3.35 -16.57
N GLY A 8 -53.98 3.57 -15.29
CA GLY A 8 -53.04 3.83 -14.21
C GLY A 8 -52.09 2.64 -13.97
N GLY A 9 -52.59 1.42 -14.07
CA GLY A 9 -51.78 0.21 -14.00
C GLY A 9 -50.76 0.06 -15.16
N LEU A 10 -51.22 0.41 -16.37
CA LEU A 10 -50.38 0.39 -17.57
C LEU A 10 -49.29 1.45 -17.51
N GLU A 11 -49.60 2.67 -17.05
CA GLU A 11 -48.58 3.72 -16.87
C GLU A 11 -47.55 3.38 -15.81
N SER A 12 -47.98 2.78 -14.70
CA SER A 12 -47.02 2.33 -13.64
C SER A 12 -46.11 1.21 -14.14
N ALA A 13 -46.67 0.24 -14.86
CA ALA A 13 -45.89 -0.86 -15.46
C ALA A 13 -44.88 -0.34 -16.50
N ARG A 14 -45.33 0.61 -17.36
CA ARG A 14 -44.43 1.25 -18.34
C ARG A 14 -43.28 2.00 -17.67
N LYS A 15 -43.54 2.76 -16.63
CA LYS A 15 -42.53 3.49 -15.84
C LYS A 15 -41.55 2.52 -15.15
N GLN A 16 -42.06 1.39 -14.64
CA GLN A 16 -41.18 0.35 -14.04
C GLN A 16 -40.22 -0.25 -15.07
N VAL A 17 -40.70 -0.50 -16.29
CA VAL A 17 -39.85 -1.02 -17.38
C VAL A 17 -38.83 0.04 -17.85
N GLU A 18 -39.26 1.29 -18.03
CA GLU A 18 -38.40 2.41 -18.47
C GLU A 18 -37.30 2.73 -17.45
N THR A 19 -37.62 2.70 -16.16
CA THR A 19 -36.66 3.07 -15.08
C THR A 19 -35.93 1.88 -14.47
N GLY A 20 -36.39 0.65 -14.72
CA GLY A 20 -35.91 -0.56 -14.05
C GLY A 20 -36.19 -0.59 -12.53
N ARG A 21 -37.01 0.37 -12.03
CA ARG A 21 -37.35 0.50 -10.62
C ARG A 21 -38.78 0.09 -10.35
N ARG A 22 -39.00 -0.72 -9.30
CA ARG A 22 -40.32 -1.18 -8.89
C ARG A 22 -41.22 -0.03 -8.36
N PHE A 23 -40.62 0.99 -7.76
CA PHE A 23 -41.28 2.17 -7.22
C PHE A 23 -40.38 3.40 -7.41
N GLN A 24 -41.00 4.58 -7.54
CA GLN A 24 -40.28 5.84 -7.71
C GLN A 24 -40.02 6.54 -6.38
N TRP A 25 -40.96 6.41 -5.45
CA TRP A 25 -40.94 7.15 -4.20
C TRP A 25 -40.92 6.16 -3.02
N SER A 26 -40.11 6.47 -2.01
CA SER A 26 -39.97 5.61 -0.81
C SER A 26 -41.26 5.39 -0.04
N TYR A 27 -42.25 6.27 -0.21
CA TYR A 27 -43.56 6.13 0.45
C TYR A 27 -44.47 5.10 -0.24
N GLU A 28 -44.22 4.72 -1.52
CA GLU A 28 -45.03 3.74 -2.24
C GLU A 28 -44.84 2.31 -1.67
N ASP A 29 -43.62 1.98 -1.28
CA ASP A 29 -43.29 0.72 -0.56
C ASP A 29 -42.17 0.98 0.44
N PRO A 30 -42.46 1.44 1.64
CA PRO A 30 -41.45 1.76 2.66
C PRO A 30 -40.57 0.57 3.05
N SER A 31 -41.15 -0.63 3.04
CA SER A 31 -40.39 -1.85 3.39
C SER A 31 -39.37 -2.22 2.31
N ALA A 32 -39.75 -2.15 1.06
CA ALA A 32 -38.84 -2.40 -0.05
C ALA A 32 -37.79 -1.28 -0.18
N ALA A 33 -38.17 -0.02 0.07
CA ALA A 33 -37.26 1.11 0.10
C ALA A 33 -36.19 0.94 1.19
N ALA A 34 -36.58 0.55 2.40
CA ALA A 34 -35.65 0.30 3.50
C ALA A 34 -34.67 -0.84 3.17
N LYS A 35 -35.17 -1.95 2.59
CA LYS A 35 -34.30 -3.05 2.12
C LYS A 35 -33.34 -2.60 1.02
N GLY A 36 -33.83 -1.79 0.06
CA GLY A 36 -33.00 -1.22 -1.00
C GLY A 36 -31.86 -0.38 -0.44
N MET A 37 -32.13 0.53 0.49
CA MET A 37 -31.11 1.34 1.17
C MET A 37 -30.07 0.49 1.94
N ILE A 38 -30.51 -0.61 2.58
CA ILE A 38 -29.59 -1.52 3.26
C ILE A 38 -28.67 -2.20 2.24
N LEU A 39 -29.23 -2.66 1.13
CA LEU A 39 -28.44 -3.32 0.07
C LEU A 39 -27.47 -2.35 -0.61
N GLU A 40 -27.91 -1.11 -0.88
CA GLU A 40 -27.04 -0.06 -1.43
C GLU A 40 -25.85 0.24 -0.49
N ARG A 41 -26.11 0.39 0.81
CA ARG A 41 -25.03 0.59 1.81
C ARG A 41 -24.09 -0.61 1.90
N ARG A 42 -24.62 -1.83 1.79
CA ARG A 42 -23.75 -3.04 1.77
C ARG A 42 -22.92 -3.10 0.51
N ASN A 43 -23.52 -2.75 -0.65
CA ASN A 43 -22.79 -2.72 -1.91
C ASN A 43 -21.69 -1.66 -1.91
N ALA A 44 -21.98 -0.45 -1.41
CA ALA A 44 -20.98 0.61 -1.25
C ALA A 44 -19.83 0.16 -0.35
N ARG A 45 -20.11 -0.43 0.81
CA ARG A 45 -19.07 -0.99 1.70
C ARG A 45 -18.25 -2.08 1.04
N ASN A 46 -18.88 -2.97 0.30
CA ASN A 46 -18.13 -4.00 -0.43
C ASN A 46 -17.20 -3.39 -1.49
N ALA A 47 -17.65 -2.34 -2.18
CA ALA A 47 -16.80 -1.61 -3.13
C ALA A 47 -15.60 -0.95 -2.42
N ASP A 48 -15.82 -0.35 -1.26
CA ASP A 48 -14.75 0.24 -0.44
C ASP A 48 -13.74 -0.82 0.02
N TYR A 49 -14.22 -1.98 0.50
CA TYR A 49 -13.33 -3.09 0.87
C TYR A 49 -12.50 -3.61 -0.32
N ILE A 50 -13.13 -3.76 -1.49
CA ILE A 50 -12.42 -4.17 -2.71
C ILE A 50 -11.31 -3.16 -3.05
N ASN A 51 -11.60 -1.87 -2.94
CA ASN A 51 -10.61 -0.81 -3.20
C ASN A 51 -9.48 -0.86 -2.16
N THR A 52 -9.81 -1.05 -0.89
CA THR A 52 -8.83 -1.20 0.19
C THR A 52 -7.90 -2.39 -0.08
N VAL A 53 -8.45 -3.56 -0.40
CA VAL A 53 -7.65 -4.76 -0.74
C VAL A 53 -6.74 -4.51 -1.93
N LYS A 54 -7.25 -3.87 -3.00
CA LYS A 54 -6.44 -3.53 -4.19
C LYS A 54 -5.30 -2.56 -3.86
N ASN A 55 -5.55 -1.58 -3.01
CA ASN A 55 -4.52 -0.63 -2.60
C ASN A 55 -3.48 -1.30 -1.71
N THR A 56 -3.91 -2.16 -0.79
CA THR A 56 -3.01 -2.96 0.05
C THR A 56 -2.14 -3.89 -0.80
N GLN A 57 -2.72 -4.54 -1.81
CA GLN A 57 -1.95 -5.37 -2.74
C GLN A 57 -0.87 -4.57 -3.45
N LYS A 58 -1.19 -3.40 -4.00
CA LYS A 58 -0.19 -2.53 -4.64
C LYS A 58 0.91 -2.09 -3.67
N TRP A 59 0.56 -1.85 -2.41
CA TRP A 59 1.52 -1.55 -1.36
C TRP A 59 2.51 -2.70 -1.13
N ILE A 60 1.99 -3.92 -1.00
CA ILE A 60 2.81 -5.14 -0.85
C ILE A 60 3.69 -5.39 -2.09
N ASP A 61 3.13 -5.20 -3.29
CA ASP A 61 3.89 -5.33 -4.53
C ASP A 61 5.07 -4.34 -4.54
N SER A 62 4.83 -3.09 -4.14
CA SER A 62 5.89 -2.07 -4.03
C SER A 62 6.93 -2.41 -2.96
N GLN A 63 6.54 -2.99 -1.82
CA GLN A 63 7.50 -3.50 -0.82
C GLN A 63 8.35 -4.63 -1.40
N SER A 64 7.73 -5.55 -2.13
CA SER A 64 8.43 -6.65 -2.79
C SER A 64 9.45 -6.16 -3.82
N ASP A 65 9.08 -5.14 -4.60
CA ASP A 65 9.97 -4.52 -5.57
C ASP A 65 11.21 -3.89 -4.89
N ILE A 66 11.01 -3.17 -3.78
CA ILE A 66 12.11 -2.61 -2.98
C ILE A 66 13.02 -3.72 -2.46
N LEU A 67 12.46 -4.79 -1.90
CA LEU A 67 13.26 -5.92 -1.39
C LEU A 67 14.06 -6.62 -2.50
N ASN A 68 13.51 -6.77 -3.70
CA ASN A 68 14.21 -7.29 -4.87
C ASN A 68 15.36 -6.35 -5.30
N GLU A 69 15.14 -5.06 -5.27
CA GLU A 69 16.16 -4.05 -5.57
C GLU A 69 17.29 -4.09 -4.53
N LEU A 70 16.96 -4.17 -3.23
CA LEU A 70 17.95 -4.35 -2.16
C LEU A 70 18.77 -5.62 -2.34
N SER A 71 18.13 -6.74 -2.72
CA SER A 71 18.84 -7.99 -3.02
C SER A 71 19.80 -7.82 -4.20
N THR A 72 19.41 -7.07 -5.21
CA THR A 72 20.28 -6.75 -6.36
C THR A 72 21.50 -5.94 -5.94
N TYR A 73 21.31 -4.90 -5.13
CA TYR A 73 22.42 -4.11 -4.58
C TYR A 73 23.35 -4.96 -3.69
N ALA A 74 22.79 -5.82 -2.84
CA ALA A 74 23.58 -6.72 -2.01
C ALA A 74 24.47 -7.65 -2.84
N ASN A 75 23.94 -8.22 -3.92
CA ASN A 75 24.69 -9.07 -4.84
C ASN A 75 25.78 -8.29 -5.59
N GLN A 76 25.51 -7.05 -6.00
CA GLN A 76 26.53 -6.19 -6.64
C GLN A 76 27.69 -5.90 -5.70
N ILE A 77 27.42 -5.67 -4.42
CA ILE A 77 28.46 -5.43 -3.39
C ILE A 77 29.31 -6.68 -3.20
N ASP A 78 28.69 -7.86 -3.12
CA ASP A 78 29.40 -9.12 -2.83
C ASP A 78 30.25 -9.60 -4.01
N GLU A 79 29.71 -9.60 -5.23
CA GLU A 79 30.37 -10.25 -6.38
C GLU A 79 31.36 -9.37 -7.12
N SER A 80 31.12 -8.07 -7.29
CA SER A 80 31.93 -7.22 -8.18
C SER A 80 32.81 -6.22 -7.46
N GLU A 81 32.28 -5.51 -6.47
CA GLU A 81 32.97 -4.36 -5.89
C GLU A 81 33.89 -4.77 -4.73
N PHE A 82 33.43 -5.64 -3.84
CA PHE A 82 34.21 -6.05 -2.67
C PHE A 82 35.38 -6.96 -3.05
N MET A 83 35.15 -7.97 -3.90
CA MET A 83 36.20 -8.88 -4.37
C MET A 83 37.23 -8.15 -5.27
N ALA A 84 36.79 -7.21 -6.09
CA ALA A 84 37.67 -6.37 -6.88
C ALA A 84 38.54 -5.47 -5.99
N ALA A 85 37.97 -4.84 -4.96
CA ALA A 85 38.71 -3.99 -4.03
C ALA A 85 39.76 -4.78 -3.21
N MET A 86 39.47 -6.03 -2.86
CA MET A 86 40.41 -6.90 -2.15
C MET A 86 41.58 -7.40 -3.02
N ASN A 87 41.33 -7.66 -4.30
CA ASN A 87 42.33 -8.26 -5.23
C ASN A 87 42.96 -7.22 -6.18
N ASP A 88 42.74 -5.92 -5.98
CA ASP A 88 43.20 -4.87 -6.89
C ASP A 88 44.71 -4.68 -6.85
N PRO A 89 45.43 -5.00 -7.95
CA PRO A 89 46.85 -4.70 -8.11
C PRO A 89 47.14 -3.23 -8.37
N ALA A 90 46.12 -2.42 -8.66
CA ALA A 90 46.24 -0.99 -9.04
C ALA A 90 46.50 -0.05 -7.84
N GLY A 91 46.51 -0.55 -6.61
CA GLY A 91 46.90 0.18 -5.41
C GLY A 91 45.80 1.14 -4.88
N THR A 92 46.24 2.28 -4.34
CA THR A 92 45.36 3.21 -3.62
C THR A 92 44.30 3.87 -4.50
N VAL A 93 44.56 4.08 -5.79
CA VAL A 93 43.64 4.76 -6.72
C VAL A 93 42.42 3.90 -7.00
N GLY A 94 42.62 2.60 -7.25
CA GLY A 94 41.55 1.65 -7.45
C GLY A 94 40.66 1.52 -6.22
N ARG A 95 41.25 1.38 -5.03
CA ARG A 95 40.50 1.29 -3.76
C ARG A 95 39.65 2.54 -3.46
N THR A 96 40.13 3.73 -3.85
CA THR A 96 39.37 4.97 -3.68
C THR A 96 38.15 4.97 -4.60
N ALA A 97 38.28 4.52 -5.85
CA ALA A 97 37.17 4.39 -6.79
C ALA A 97 36.11 3.40 -6.29
N TYR A 98 36.52 2.21 -5.82
CA TYR A 98 35.60 1.23 -5.24
C TYR A 98 34.90 1.74 -3.97
N ALA A 99 35.62 2.46 -3.10
CA ALA A 99 35.01 3.08 -1.93
C ALA A 99 33.97 4.14 -2.30
N GLN A 100 34.17 4.83 -3.41
CA GLN A 100 33.21 5.81 -3.90
C GLN A 100 31.96 5.09 -4.47
N ASN A 101 32.14 4.05 -5.29
CA ASN A 101 31.03 3.25 -5.79
C ASN A 101 30.18 2.63 -4.67
N LEU A 102 30.83 2.11 -3.62
CA LEU A 102 30.10 1.59 -2.44
C LEU A 102 29.29 2.65 -1.72
N ARG A 103 29.76 3.90 -1.64
CA ARG A 103 28.99 5.01 -1.07
C ARG A 103 27.79 5.35 -1.95
N GLU A 104 27.98 5.40 -3.26
CA GLU A 104 26.90 5.66 -4.22
C GLU A 104 25.83 4.55 -4.17
N LEU A 105 26.24 3.28 -4.01
CA LEU A 105 25.33 2.16 -3.78
C LEU A 105 24.59 2.29 -2.44
N GLN A 106 25.23 2.69 -1.36
CA GLN A 106 24.59 2.95 -0.07
C GLN A 106 23.55 4.07 -0.17
N GLU A 107 23.87 5.18 -0.85
CA GLU A 107 22.93 6.28 -1.06
C GLU A 107 21.72 5.83 -1.90
N SER A 108 21.96 5.06 -2.97
CA SER A 108 20.90 4.49 -3.80
C SER A 108 19.99 3.55 -3.01
N LEU A 109 20.56 2.71 -2.15
CA LEU A 109 19.84 1.80 -1.26
C LEU A 109 18.94 2.58 -0.29
N VAL A 110 19.45 3.64 0.34
CA VAL A 110 18.63 4.49 1.23
C VAL A 110 17.54 5.22 0.45
N HIS A 111 17.82 5.64 -0.78
CA HIS A 111 16.81 6.24 -1.65
C HIS A 111 15.66 5.26 -1.96
N SER A 112 15.97 4.02 -2.31
CA SER A 112 14.97 2.97 -2.56
C SER A 112 14.17 2.64 -1.31
N LEU A 113 14.80 2.57 -0.12
CA LEU A 113 14.14 2.38 1.16
C LEU A 113 13.18 3.53 1.52
N ASN A 114 13.43 4.74 1.02
CA ASN A 114 12.59 5.93 1.21
C ASN A 114 11.58 6.15 0.07
N THR A 115 11.25 5.09 -0.67
CA THR A 115 10.23 5.17 -1.73
C THR A 115 8.85 5.44 -1.15
N GLN A 116 8.09 6.31 -1.84
CA GLN A 116 6.73 6.70 -1.47
C GLN A 116 5.70 6.06 -2.40
N TYR A 117 4.55 5.73 -1.83
CA TYR A 117 3.33 5.43 -2.57
C TYR A 117 2.25 6.46 -2.19
N GLY A 118 1.93 7.36 -3.12
CA GLY A 118 1.15 8.57 -2.80
C GLY A 118 1.91 9.47 -1.83
N ASP A 119 1.30 9.78 -0.69
CA ASP A 119 1.87 10.65 0.35
C ASP A 119 2.49 9.86 1.53
N THR A 120 2.72 8.56 1.36
CA THR A 120 3.15 7.69 2.45
C THR A 120 4.40 6.92 2.07
N PHE A 121 5.40 6.90 2.94
CA PHE A 121 6.59 6.07 2.78
C PHE A 121 6.26 4.60 2.99
N ILE A 122 6.63 3.75 2.03
CA ILE A 122 6.27 2.33 2.02
C ILE A 122 6.90 1.58 3.20
N MET A 123 8.16 1.87 3.50
CA MET A 123 8.94 1.17 4.53
C MET A 123 8.91 1.88 5.90
N ALA A 124 7.99 2.82 6.11
CA ALA A 124 7.88 3.58 7.36
C ALA A 124 6.99 2.92 8.41
N GLY A 125 6.33 1.79 8.10
CA GLY A 125 5.39 1.14 9.01
C GLY A 125 4.23 2.07 9.38
N ALA A 126 3.96 2.22 10.68
CA ALA A 126 2.85 3.04 11.17
C ALA A 126 3.05 4.57 11.00
N ASP A 127 4.29 5.05 10.89
CA ASP A 127 4.62 6.48 10.70
C ASP A 127 4.96 6.80 9.24
N GLY A 128 4.01 6.59 8.34
CA GLY A 128 4.18 6.77 6.90
C GLY A 128 4.43 8.20 6.43
N ARG A 129 4.38 9.21 7.28
CA ARG A 129 4.54 10.63 6.88
C ARG A 129 5.96 11.15 6.96
N ASN A 130 6.79 10.55 7.80
CA ASN A 130 8.17 10.96 8.00
C ASN A 130 9.10 10.05 7.22
N VAL A 131 10.23 10.62 6.76
CA VAL A 131 11.29 9.86 6.07
C VAL A 131 11.79 8.76 7.01
N PRO A 132 11.66 7.48 6.65
CA PRO A 132 11.99 6.40 7.58
C PRO A 132 13.48 6.17 7.74
N PHE A 133 14.27 6.30 6.68
CA PHE A 133 15.70 5.97 6.70
C PHE A 133 16.57 7.20 6.44
N ASP A 134 17.64 7.31 7.20
CA ASP A 134 18.66 8.33 7.03
C ASP A 134 20.07 7.74 7.17
N LEU A 135 21.03 8.26 6.39
CA LEU A 135 22.41 7.82 6.40
C LEU A 135 23.30 8.94 6.93
N VAL A 136 23.76 8.79 8.17
CA VAL A 136 24.61 9.78 8.83
C VAL A 136 25.99 9.20 9.10
N GLY A 137 27.03 9.74 8.45
CA GLY A 137 28.41 9.29 8.65
C GLY A 137 28.66 7.81 8.32
N GLY A 138 27.87 7.23 7.38
CA GLY A 138 27.95 5.81 7.00
C GLY A 138 27.19 4.87 7.94
N THR A 139 26.44 5.42 8.91
CA THR A 139 25.56 4.64 9.79
C THR A 139 24.13 4.86 9.38
N LEU A 140 23.37 3.77 9.20
CA LEU A 140 21.96 3.79 8.87
C LEU A 140 21.11 4.00 10.12
N TYR A 141 20.18 4.93 10.02
CA TYR A 141 19.17 5.22 11.04
C TYR A 141 17.79 4.92 10.50
N TYR A 142 16.94 4.30 11.31
CA TYR A 142 15.52 4.11 11.03
C TYR A 142 14.69 4.92 12.03
N GLN A 143 13.89 5.86 11.53
CA GLN A 143 13.11 6.79 12.36
C GLN A 143 13.96 7.49 13.46
N GLY A 144 15.16 7.93 13.08
CA GLY A 144 16.11 8.57 13.99
C GLY A 144 16.83 7.65 14.98
N LYS A 145 16.65 6.34 14.87
CA LYS A 145 17.27 5.33 15.75
C LYS A 145 18.30 4.52 14.98
N ASN A 146 19.44 4.24 15.60
CA ASN A 146 20.52 3.47 14.99
C ASN A 146 20.08 2.02 14.74
N VAL A 147 20.14 1.58 13.48
CA VAL A 147 19.75 0.21 13.07
C VAL A 147 20.66 -0.87 13.68
N ASN A 148 21.90 -0.53 14.05
CA ASN A 148 22.84 -1.48 14.68
C ASN A 148 22.55 -1.69 16.18
N ASP A 149 21.60 -0.95 16.78
CA ASP A 149 21.21 -1.15 18.17
C ASP A 149 20.08 -2.17 18.28
N ALA A 150 20.44 -3.38 18.74
CA ALA A 150 19.54 -4.52 18.83
C ALA A 150 18.34 -4.26 19.78
N GLU A 151 18.55 -3.53 20.88
CA GLU A 151 17.46 -3.22 21.83
C GLU A 151 16.42 -2.27 21.22
N VAL A 152 16.89 -1.33 20.42
CA VAL A 152 16.03 -0.38 19.70
C VAL A 152 15.24 -1.08 18.61
N MET A 153 15.89 -1.97 17.85
CA MET A 153 15.24 -2.73 16.79
C MET A 153 14.18 -3.70 17.33
N GLU A 154 14.42 -4.32 18.50
CA GLU A 154 13.42 -5.18 19.12
C GLU A 154 12.16 -4.42 19.55
N LYS A 155 12.31 -3.18 20.01
CA LYS A 155 11.16 -2.32 20.36
C LYS A 155 10.37 -1.85 19.15
N LEU A 156 10.98 -1.77 17.96
CA LEU A 156 10.31 -1.38 16.72
C LEU A 156 9.47 -2.51 16.12
N LYS A 157 9.83 -3.76 16.35
CA LYS A 157 9.07 -4.94 15.87
C LYS A 157 7.62 -5.01 16.36
N GLY A 158 7.26 -4.27 17.39
CA GLY A 158 5.88 -4.24 17.92
C GLY A 158 4.96 -3.20 17.24
N GLN A 159 5.46 -2.44 16.27
CA GLN A 159 4.70 -1.38 15.59
C GLN A 159 4.18 -1.85 14.22
N ALA A 160 3.34 -2.87 14.21
CA ALA A 160 2.77 -3.41 12.99
C ALA A 160 1.66 -2.51 12.42
N LEU A 161 1.65 -2.33 11.11
CA LEU A 161 0.53 -1.73 10.39
C LEU A 161 -0.59 -2.77 10.26
N TYR A 162 -1.86 -2.37 10.40
CA TYR A 162 -2.99 -3.24 10.13
C TYR A 162 -3.99 -2.57 9.18
N VAL A 163 -4.63 -3.36 8.34
CA VAL A 163 -5.64 -2.91 7.38
C VAL A 163 -6.94 -3.69 7.58
N ASP A 164 -8.06 -2.98 7.74
CA ASP A 164 -9.39 -3.61 7.77
C ASP A 164 -9.82 -3.98 6.35
N ILE A 165 -9.90 -5.28 6.07
CA ILE A 165 -10.33 -5.84 4.79
C ILE A 165 -11.80 -6.26 4.77
N GLY A 166 -12.55 -5.98 5.83
CA GLY A 166 -13.98 -6.23 5.96
C GLY A 166 -14.34 -7.45 6.78
N PHE A 167 -15.62 -7.54 7.16
CA PHE A 167 -16.17 -8.63 7.96
C PHE A 167 -15.46 -8.87 9.31
N GLY A 168 -14.83 -7.85 9.88
CA GLY A 168 -14.05 -7.98 11.12
C GLY A 168 -12.71 -8.70 10.94
N MET A 169 -12.25 -8.86 9.71
CA MET A 169 -10.92 -9.38 9.39
C MET A 169 -9.93 -8.23 9.22
N THR A 170 -8.81 -8.34 9.92
CA THR A 170 -7.67 -7.43 9.76
C THR A 170 -6.53 -8.16 9.06
N PHE A 171 -5.84 -7.45 8.20
CA PHE A 171 -4.64 -7.92 7.53
C PHE A 171 -3.44 -7.12 8.03
N TYR A 172 -2.33 -7.79 8.25
CA TYR A 172 -1.03 -7.20 8.63
C TYR A 172 -0.09 -7.32 7.44
N PRO A 173 0.19 -6.22 6.71
CA PRO A 173 1.05 -6.25 5.52
C PRO A 173 2.56 -6.28 5.81
N ASP A 174 2.96 -6.23 7.10
CA ASP A 174 4.36 -6.17 7.55
C ASP A 174 5.03 -7.55 7.60
#